data_af16e13cae3c7976f28e15d105ba691e
#
_entry.id   af16e13cae3c7976f28e15d105ba691e
#
_cell.length_a   1.000
_cell.length_b   1.000
_cell.length_c   1.000
_cell.angle_alpha   90.00
_cell.angle_beta   90.00
_cell.angle_gamma   90.00
#
_symmetry.space_group_name_H-M   'P 1'
#
loop_
_entity.id
_entity.type
_entity.pdbx_description
1 polymer ?
#
loop_
_entity_poly.entity_id
_entity_poly.type
_entity_poly.pdbx_seq_one_letter_code
_entity_poly.pdbx_strand_id
1 'polypeptide(L)'
;MSEVIRESDTFFGLVARALETAADAGRISQKKIVSALGVRKPTAAKIMCALALIGALGEKHGGKYAYAGEADAAADVRKRAEEFPQDYLPMVEEDKAFKAIGAEGYMTGTLLPAVRICVLYGSVSVIFLQRKMSVGYERAHEIFDIIAACGFLGEEDEINPGRRKVNIGYADYDRLFAALGGGK
;
A
#
# COMPACT_ATOMS: atom_id res chain seq x y z
N MET A 1 26.44 -10.04 11.68
CA MET A 1 25.80 -10.79 10.58
C MET A 1 24.59 -10.00 10.13
N SER A 2 24.60 -9.50 8.91
CA SER A 2 23.40 -8.90 8.34
C SER A 2 22.39 -10.02 8.14
N GLU A 3 21.29 -10.03 8.87
CA GLU A 3 20.16 -10.88 8.54
C GLU A 3 19.74 -10.55 7.12
N VAL A 4 19.79 -11.53 6.22
CA VAL A 4 19.30 -11.35 4.86
C VAL A 4 17.78 -11.21 4.97
N ILE A 5 17.28 -10.00 4.81
CA ILE A 5 15.85 -9.73 4.78
C ILE A 5 15.28 -10.49 3.58
N ARG A 6 14.40 -11.44 3.84
CA ARG A 6 13.75 -12.22 2.79
C ARG A 6 12.68 -11.36 2.12
N GLU A 7 12.42 -11.57 0.84
CA GLU A 7 11.33 -10.90 0.12
C GLU A 7 9.98 -11.04 0.86
N SER A 8 9.75 -12.21 1.50
CA SER A 8 8.58 -12.46 2.33
C SER A 8 8.47 -11.57 3.58
N ASP A 9 9.54 -10.90 3.95
CA ASP A 9 9.63 -10.10 5.17
C ASP A 9 9.49 -8.59 4.88
N THR A 10 9.37 -8.21 3.61
CA THR A 10 9.14 -6.82 3.18
C THR A 10 7.70 -6.62 2.75
N PHE A 11 7.17 -5.41 2.95
CA PHE A 11 5.81 -5.09 2.50
C PHE A 11 5.66 -5.19 0.97
N PHE A 12 6.66 -4.70 0.22
CA PHE A 12 6.69 -4.83 -1.24
C PHE A 12 6.66 -6.30 -1.69
N GLY A 13 7.48 -7.15 -1.06
CA GLY A 13 7.49 -8.59 -1.36
C GLY A 13 6.17 -9.27 -1.06
N LEU A 14 5.51 -8.91 0.05
CA LEU A 14 4.19 -9.43 0.39
C LEU A 14 3.11 -8.97 -0.62
N VAL A 15 3.15 -7.72 -1.07
CA VAL A 15 2.23 -7.21 -2.11
C VAL A 15 2.46 -7.93 -3.44
N ALA A 16 3.72 -8.11 -3.86
CA ALA A 16 4.05 -8.84 -5.09
C ALA A 16 3.53 -10.28 -5.06
N ARG A 17 3.76 -11.01 -3.97
CA ARG A 17 3.25 -12.38 -3.78
C ARG A 17 1.72 -12.45 -3.71
N ALA A 18 1.07 -11.44 -3.16
CA ALA A 18 -0.38 -11.35 -3.15
C ALA A 18 -0.93 -11.15 -4.57
N LEU A 19 -0.28 -10.33 -5.39
CA LEU A 19 -0.62 -10.13 -6.80
C LEU A 19 -0.48 -11.43 -7.60
N GLU A 20 0.61 -12.18 -7.42
CA GLU A 20 0.79 -13.50 -8.05
C GLU A 20 -0.31 -14.48 -7.61
N THR A 21 -0.57 -14.56 -6.31
CA THR A 21 -1.63 -15.41 -5.76
C THR A 21 -3.00 -15.07 -6.33
N ALA A 22 -3.27 -13.77 -6.52
CA ALA A 22 -4.52 -13.28 -7.10
C ALA A 22 -4.64 -13.60 -8.58
N ALA A 23 -3.55 -13.42 -9.34
CA ALA A 23 -3.48 -13.72 -10.76
C ALA A 23 -3.69 -15.22 -11.03
N ASP A 24 -2.99 -16.08 -10.29
CA ASP A 24 -3.09 -17.54 -10.44
C ASP A 24 -4.49 -18.07 -10.11
N ALA A 25 -5.13 -17.51 -9.09
CA ALA A 25 -6.46 -17.94 -8.66
C ALA A 25 -7.62 -17.23 -9.37
N GLY A 26 -7.36 -16.17 -10.14
CA GLY A 26 -8.37 -15.31 -10.76
C GLY A 26 -9.21 -14.50 -9.78
N ARG A 27 -9.01 -14.67 -8.49
CA ARG A 27 -9.72 -13.96 -7.41
C ARG A 27 -8.94 -13.98 -6.10
N ILE A 28 -9.19 -12.97 -5.27
CA ILE A 28 -8.50 -12.78 -3.99
C ILE A 28 -9.46 -12.39 -2.87
N SER A 29 -9.09 -12.72 -1.64
CA SER A 29 -9.74 -12.24 -0.42
C SER A 29 -8.71 -12.11 0.69
N GLN A 30 -9.02 -11.35 1.72
CA GLN A 30 -8.16 -11.23 2.89
C GLN A 30 -7.83 -12.60 3.51
N LYS A 31 -8.82 -13.50 3.60
CA LYS A 31 -8.61 -14.86 4.10
C LYS A 31 -7.62 -15.65 3.25
N LYS A 32 -7.67 -15.50 1.93
CA LYS A 32 -6.73 -16.15 1.00
C LYS A 32 -5.31 -15.63 1.20
N ILE A 33 -5.13 -14.32 1.40
CA ILE A 33 -3.82 -13.72 1.70
C ILE A 33 -3.27 -14.27 3.02
N VAL A 34 -4.07 -14.30 4.08
CA VAL A 34 -3.66 -14.88 5.37
C VAL A 34 -3.12 -16.30 5.19
N SER A 35 -3.87 -17.15 4.48
CA SER A 35 -3.48 -18.56 4.31
C SER A 35 -2.31 -18.77 3.35
N ALA A 36 -2.24 -17.98 2.26
CA ALA A 36 -1.21 -18.15 1.24
C ALA A 36 0.14 -17.54 1.63
N LEU A 37 0.13 -16.42 2.35
CA LEU A 37 1.35 -15.71 2.73
C LEU A 37 1.77 -15.94 4.19
N GLY A 38 0.95 -16.57 5.01
CA GLY A 38 1.24 -16.82 6.42
C GLY A 38 1.24 -15.55 7.27
N VAL A 39 0.55 -14.49 6.84
CA VAL A 39 0.50 -13.20 7.53
C VAL A 39 -0.71 -13.09 8.45
N ARG A 40 -0.66 -12.16 9.40
CA ARG A 40 -1.80 -11.86 10.29
C ARG A 40 -2.89 -11.08 9.56
N LYS A 41 -4.11 -11.13 10.10
CA LYS A 41 -5.28 -10.45 9.51
C LYS A 41 -5.08 -8.96 9.26
N PRO A 42 -4.50 -8.15 10.18
CA PRO A 42 -4.26 -6.72 9.91
C PRO A 42 -3.31 -6.50 8.73
N THR A 43 -2.24 -7.27 8.65
CA THR A 43 -1.30 -7.24 7.52
C THR A 43 -1.99 -7.57 6.21
N ALA A 44 -2.78 -8.64 6.18
CA ALA A 44 -3.55 -9.03 4.99
C ALA A 44 -4.54 -7.94 4.56
N ALA A 45 -5.17 -7.25 5.51
CA ALA A 45 -6.05 -6.13 5.23
C ALA A 45 -5.32 -4.95 4.58
N LYS A 46 -4.13 -4.61 5.05
CA LYS A 46 -3.28 -3.56 4.46
C LYS A 46 -2.77 -3.94 3.08
N ILE A 47 -2.44 -5.21 2.85
CA ILE A 47 -2.13 -5.73 1.53
C ILE A 47 -3.35 -5.58 0.60
N MET A 48 -4.56 -5.93 1.04
CA MET A 48 -5.78 -5.71 0.26
C MET A 48 -5.98 -4.23 -0.11
N CYS A 49 -5.67 -3.31 0.80
CA CYS A 49 -5.70 -1.88 0.51
C CYS A 49 -4.69 -1.51 -0.60
N ALA A 50 -3.47 -2.04 -0.55
CA ALA A 50 -2.49 -1.82 -1.60
C ALA A 50 -2.96 -2.36 -2.96
N LEU A 51 -3.52 -3.57 -2.99
CA LEU A 51 -4.09 -4.14 -4.21
C LEU A 51 -5.23 -3.28 -4.78
N ALA A 52 -6.07 -2.70 -3.93
CA ALA A 52 -7.12 -1.78 -4.33
C ALA A 52 -6.55 -0.49 -4.95
N LEU A 53 -5.54 0.11 -4.32
CA LEU A 53 -4.86 1.31 -4.83
C LEU A 53 -4.13 1.07 -6.16
N ILE A 54 -3.56 -0.12 -6.36
CA ILE A 54 -2.94 -0.54 -7.62
C ILE A 54 -3.98 -0.75 -8.73
N GLY A 55 -5.27 -0.92 -8.38
CA GLY A 55 -6.33 -1.25 -9.32
C GLY A 55 -6.43 -2.76 -9.63
N ALA A 56 -5.84 -3.61 -8.80
CA ALA A 56 -5.84 -5.07 -8.99
C ALA A 56 -7.12 -5.77 -8.50
N LEU A 57 -8.02 -5.05 -7.82
CA LEU A 57 -9.28 -5.59 -7.33
C LEU A 57 -10.43 -5.17 -8.25
N GLY A 58 -11.06 -6.16 -8.88
CA GLY A 58 -12.28 -6.00 -9.68
C GLY A 58 -13.54 -6.17 -8.84
N GLU A 59 -14.60 -6.65 -9.47
CA GLU A 59 -15.89 -6.83 -8.81
C GLU A 59 -15.83 -7.82 -7.64
N LYS A 60 -16.60 -7.51 -6.61
CA LYS A 60 -16.69 -8.33 -5.39
C LYS A 60 -17.90 -9.28 -5.46
N HIS A 61 -17.64 -10.57 -5.36
CA HIS A 61 -18.67 -11.60 -5.30
C HIS A 61 -18.39 -12.57 -4.14
N GLY A 62 -19.34 -12.76 -3.24
CA GLY A 62 -19.22 -13.72 -2.14
C GLY A 62 -18.01 -13.46 -1.22
N GLY A 63 -17.66 -12.21 -0.96
CA GLY A 63 -16.52 -11.84 -0.12
C GLY A 63 -15.16 -11.95 -0.79
N LYS A 64 -15.10 -12.27 -2.09
CA LYS A 64 -13.88 -12.34 -2.90
C LYS A 64 -13.94 -11.29 -4.00
N TYR A 65 -12.78 -10.72 -4.33
CA TYR A 65 -12.61 -9.80 -5.45
C TYR A 65 -12.07 -10.57 -6.67
N ALA A 66 -12.62 -10.30 -7.85
CA ALA A 66 -12.00 -10.74 -9.09
C ALA A 66 -10.63 -10.06 -9.25
N TYR A 67 -9.66 -10.76 -9.82
CA TYR A 67 -8.39 -10.15 -10.19
C TYR A 67 -8.56 -9.30 -11.45
N ALA A 68 -8.15 -8.04 -11.36
CA ALA A 68 -8.22 -7.07 -12.44
C ALA A 68 -6.84 -6.41 -12.71
N GLY A 69 -5.78 -6.91 -12.07
CA GLY A 69 -4.43 -6.38 -12.23
C GLY A 69 -3.79 -6.74 -13.56
N GLU A 70 -2.78 -5.97 -13.95
CA GLU A 70 -1.95 -6.26 -15.13
C GLU A 70 -1.05 -7.48 -14.91
N ALA A 71 -0.59 -8.12 -15.99
CA ALA A 71 0.24 -9.33 -15.93
C ALA A 71 1.56 -9.12 -15.19
N ASP A 72 2.13 -7.93 -15.31
CA ASP A 72 3.45 -7.56 -14.78
C ASP A 72 3.37 -6.85 -13.42
N ALA A 73 2.18 -6.68 -12.86
CA ALA A 73 1.97 -5.92 -11.61
C ALA A 73 2.89 -6.36 -10.48
N ALA A 74 3.09 -7.66 -10.30
CA ALA A 74 4.00 -8.20 -9.29
C ALA A 74 5.47 -7.86 -9.58
N ALA A 75 5.90 -7.96 -10.84
CA ALA A 75 7.26 -7.60 -11.26
C ALA A 75 7.53 -6.11 -11.06
N ASP A 76 6.56 -5.25 -11.35
CA ASP A 76 6.64 -3.81 -11.14
C ASP A 76 6.80 -3.46 -9.66
N VAL A 77 6.08 -4.13 -8.77
CA VAL A 77 6.22 -3.94 -7.32
C VAL A 77 7.63 -4.34 -6.86
N ARG A 78 8.17 -5.46 -7.34
CA ARG A 78 9.54 -5.89 -7.02
C ARG A 78 10.59 -4.90 -7.50
N LYS A 79 10.44 -4.38 -8.71
CA LYS A 79 11.33 -3.35 -9.25
C LYS A 79 11.30 -2.08 -8.41
N ARG A 80 10.14 -1.65 -7.96
CA ARG A 80 10.02 -0.51 -7.03
C ARG A 80 10.72 -0.76 -5.70
N ALA A 81 10.69 -1.99 -5.19
CA ALA A 81 11.38 -2.35 -3.95
C ALA A 81 12.90 -2.08 -4.01
N GLU A 82 13.52 -2.17 -5.18
CA GLU A 82 14.94 -1.86 -5.38
C GLU A 82 15.25 -0.36 -5.19
N GLU A 83 14.27 0.51 -5.46
CA GLU A 83 14.39 1.96 -5.33
C GLU A 83 14.09 2.47 -3.91
N PHE A 84 13.45 1.64 -3.09
CA PHE A 84 13.05 1.95 -1.71
C PHE A 84 13.71 0.96 -0.74
N PRO A 85 14.86 1.31 -0.12
CA PRO A 85 15.51 0.45 0.86
C PRO A 85 14.56 0.02 1.96
N GLN A 86 14.45 -1.30 2.16
CA GLN A 86 13.58 -1.92 3.14
C GLN A 86 14.45 -2.57 4.22
N ASP A 87 14.70 -1.87 5.30
CA ASP A 87 15.47 -2.45 6.42
C ASP A 87 14.61 -3.33 7.32
N TYR A 88 13.29 -3.12 7.30
CA TYR A 88 12.37 -3.76 8.23
C TYR A 88 10.93 -3.66 7.73
N LEU A 89 10.08 -4.62 8.11
CA LEU A 89 8.64 -4.55 7.90
C LEU A 89 7.98 -3.80 9.07
N PRO A 90 7.80 -2.48 9.01
CA PRO A 90 7.22 -1.71 10.10
C PRO A 90 5.69 -1.85 10.09
N MET A 91 5.21 -3.09 10.20
CA MET A 91 3.79 -3.32 10.30
C MET A 91 3.37 -3.13 11.75
N VAL A 92 2.62 -2.08 12.02
CA VAL A 92 2.00 -1.84 13.32
C VAL A 92 0.89 -2.88 13.50
N GLU A 93 1.27 -4.07 13.99
CA GLU A 93 0.37 -5.22 14.05
C GLU A 93 -0.75 -5.09 15.08
N GLU A 94 -0.55 -4.29 16.13
CA GLU A 94 -1.49 -4.17 17.26
C GLU A 94 -2.16 -2.81 17.36
N ASP A 95 -2.47 -2.20 16.23
CA ASP A 95 -3.24 -0.98 16.23
C ASP A 95 -4.70 -1.27 16.60
N LYS A 96 -5.07 -0.93 17.83
CA LYS A 96 -6.48 -1.03 18.27
C LYS A 96 -7.41 -0.21 17.37
N ALA A 97 -6.93 0.93 16.87
CA ALA A 97 -7.69 1.76 15.94
C ALA A 97 -7.91 1.02 14.61
N PHE A 98 -6.89 0.32 14.08
CA PHE A 98 -7.06 -0.48 12.86
C PHE A 98 -8.08 -1.61 13.05
N LYS A 99 -8.05 -2.29 14.20
CA LYS A 99 -9.05 -3.34 14.51
C LYS A 99 -10.49 -2.79 14.54
N ALA A 100 -10.65 -1.55 14.98
CA ALA A 100 -11.96 -0.90 15.06
C ALA A 100 -12.50 -0.44 13.71
N ILE A 101 -11.63 0.09 12.83
CA ILE A 101 -12.03 0.68 11.53
C ILE A 101 -11.97 -0.31 10.36
N GLY A 102 -11.16 -1.37 10.46
CA GLY A 102 -10.96 -2.37 9.40
C GLY A 102 -10.30 -1.81 8.14
N ALA A 103 -10.27 -2.63 7.08
CA ALA A 103 -9.63 -2.27 5.82
C ALA A 103 -10.28 -1.08 5.12
N GLU A 104 -11.60 -1.01 5.12
CA GLU A 104 -12.36 0.09 4.50
C GLU A 104 -12.11 1.42 5.22
N GLY A 105 -12.19 1.43 6.55
CA GLY A 105 -11.89 2.61 7.35
C GLY A 105 -10.42 3.03 7.26
N TYR A 106 -9.49 2.09 7.14
CA TYR A 106 -8.08 2.38 6.90
C TYR A 106 -7.85 3.01 5.53
N MET A 107 -8.52 2.51 4.49
CA MET A 107 -8.50 3.11 3.16
C MET A 107 -9.01 4.55 3.17
N THR A 108 -10.23 4.76 3.67
CA THR A 108 -10.91 6.06 3.61
C THR A 108 -10.38 7.07 4.63
N GLY A 109 -10.01 6.62 5.81
CA GLY A 109 -9.58 7.48 6.93
C GLY A 109 -8.06 7.69 7.02
N THR A 110 -7.25 6.89 6.34
CA THR A 110 -5.79 6.94 6.44
C THR A 110 -5.11 7.04 5.07
N LEU A 111 -5.33 6.08 4.19
CA LEU A 111 -4.58 6.01 2.92
C LEU A 111 -5.03 7.07 1.91
N LEU A 112 -6.31 7.24 1.66
CA LEU A 112 -6.79 8.29 0.74
C LEU A 112 -6.42 9.70 1.21
N PRO A 113 -6.54 10.07 2.51
CA PRO A 113 -5.99 11.33 3.00
C PRO A 113 -4.48 11.48 2.80
N ALA A 114 -3.70 10.41 2.99
CA ALA A 114 -2.26 10.43 2.73
C ALA A 114 -1.95 10.65 1.24
N VAL A 115 -2.64 9.95 0.35
CA VAL A 115 -2.51 10.13 -1.11
C VAL A 115 -2.88 11.57 -1.51
N ARG A 116 -3.92 12.15 -0.92
CA ARG A 116 -4.27 13.55 -1.14
C ARG A 116 -3.15 14.51 -0.74
N ILE A 117 -2.52 14.27 0.41
CA ILE A 117 -1.34 15.04 0.86
C ILE A 117 -0.21 14.91 -0.16
N CYS A 118 0.07 13.70 -0.65
CA CYS A 118 1.08 13.47 -1.68
C CYS A 118 0.82 14.32 -2.92
N VAL A 119 -0.37 14.26 -3.47
CA VAL A 119 -0.76 15.02 -4.67
C VAL A 119 -0.69 16.52 -4.43
N LEU A 120 -1.15 17.00 -3.27
CA LEU A 120 -1.17 18.42 -2.93
C LEU A 120 0.23 19.03 -2.84
N TYR A 121 1.21 18.28 -2.33
CA TYR A 121 2.55 18.79 -2.08
C TYR A 121 3.58 18.38 -3.15
N GLY A 122 3.28 17.42 -4.01
CA GLY A 122 4.12 16.98 -5.13
C GLY A 122 5.38 16.20 -4.74
N SER A 123 5.79 16.26 -3.47
CA SER A 123 6.89 15.46 -2.91
C SER A 123 6.68 15.20 -1.43
N VAL A 124 7.05 14.01 -0.96
CA VAL A 124 6.83 13.56 0.42
C VAL A 124 8.01 12.75 0.96
N SER A 125 8.12 12.73 2.29
CA SER A 125 8.97 11.83 3.06
C SER A 125 8.18 11.24 4.22
N VAL A 126 8.72 10.24 4.89
CA VAL A 126 8.12 9.67 6.11
C VAL A 126 7.89 10.76 7.16
N ILE A 127 8.89 11.59 7.43
CA ILE A 127 8.80 12.69 8.42
C ILE A 127 7.77 13.74 7.99
N PHE A 128 7.67 14.02 6.70
CA PHE A 128 6.68 14.95 6.18
C PHE A 128 5.25 14.42 6.39
N LEU A 129 4.99 13.14 6.05
CA LEU A 129 3.71 12.49 6.31
C LEU A 129 3.39 12.43 7.80
N GLN A 130 4.38 12.09 8.64
CA GLN A 130 4.23 12.07 10.09
C GLN A 130 3.68 13.40 10.63
N ARG A 131 4.26 14.51 10.21
CA ARG A 131 3.85 15.85 10.63
C ARG A 131 2.49 16.26 10.08
N LYS A 132 2.24 16.00 8.78
CA LYS A 132 0.99 16.40 8.11
C LYS A 132 -0.22 15.60 8.59
N MET A 133 -0.03 14.34 8.93
CA MET A 133 -1.09 13.47 9.39
C MET A 133 -1.19 13.39 10.92
N SER A 134 -0.24 13.99 11.65
CA SER A 134 -0.18 13.92 13.13
C SER A 134 -0.19 12.48 13.65
N VAL A 135 0.59 11.60 13.03
CA VAL A 135 0.74 10.19 13.40
C VAL A 135 2.14 9.89 13.93
N GLY A 136 2.34 8.74 14.57
CA GLY A 136 3.67 8.26 14.97
C GLY A 136 4.56 7.92 13.76
N TYR A 137 5.88 7.89 13.97
CA TYR A 137 6.86 7.62 12.91
C TYR A 137 6.62 6.27 12.22
N GLU A 138 6.42 5.20 12.99
CA GLU A 138 6.18 3.85 12.45
C GLU A 138 4.94 3.80 11.55
N ARG A 139 3.86 4.48 11.96
CA ARG A 139 2.66 4.58 11.13
C ARG A 139 2.88 5.40 9.87
N ALA A 140 3.60 6.49 9.95
CA ALA A 140 3.95 7.30 8.78
C ALA A 140 4.82 6.50 7.81
N HIS A 141 5.76 5.70 8.32
CA HIS A 141 6.60 4.81 7.53
C HIS A 141 5.79 3.72 6.83
N GLU A 142 4.87 3.08 7.55
CA GLU A 142 3.94 2.10 6.98
C GLU A 142 3.10 2.70 5.83
N ILE A 143 2.53 3.88 6.04
CA ILE A 143 1.75 4.59 5.01
C ILE A 143 2.63 4.91 3.80
N PHE A 144 3.85 5.39 4.05
CA PHE A 144 4.82 5.69 2.99
C PHE A 144 5.15 4.45 2.16
N ASP A 145 5.41 3.31 2.80
CA ASP A 145 5.71 2.04 2.11
C ASP A 145 4.54 1.54 1.28
N ILE A 146 3.30 1.66 1.79
CA ILE A 146 2.10 1.29 1.03
C ILE A 146 1.98 2.15 -0.23
N ILE A 147 2.13 3.46 -0.10
CA ILE A 147 2.03 4.42 -1.22
C ILE A 147 3.15 4.18 -2.23
N ALA A 148 4.37 3.92 -1.76
CA ALA A 148 5.51 3.58 -2.60
C ALA A 148 5.31 2.26 -3.35
N ALA A 149 4.83 1.21 -2.68
CA ALA A 149 4.53 -0.08 -3.32
C ALA A 149 3.47 0.04 -4.42
N CYS A 150 2.52 0.97 -4.26
CA CYS A 150 1.50 1.27 -5.28
C CYS A 150 2.05 2.03 -6.50
N GLY A 151 3.31 2.47 -6.50
CA GLY A 151 3.93 3.20 -7.59
C GLY A 151 3.60 4.69 -7.61
N PHE A 152 3.08 5.24 -6.51
CA PHE A 152 2.72 6.65 -6.41
C PHE A 152 3.90 7.56 -6.07
N LEU A 153 5.02 6.99 -5.67
CA LEU A 153 6.26 7.70 -5.40
C LEU A 153 7.34 7.32 -6.42
N GLY A 154 8.12 8.30 -6.84
CA GLY A 154 9.20 8.16 -7.80
C GLY A 154 10.58 8.42 -7.19
N GLU A 155 11.45 9.02 -7.99
CA GLU A 155 12.81 9.37 -7.62
C GLU A 155 12.86 10.42 -6.50
N GLU A 156 14.05 10.60 -5.92
CA GLU A 156 14.28 11.64 -4.93
C GLU A 156 14.04 13.03 -5.54
N ASP A 157 13.42 13.92 -4.76
CA ASP A 157 13.15 15.29 -5.18
C ASP A 157 14.41 16.14 -5.05
N GLU A 158 14.94 16.60 -6.17
CA GLU A 158 16.15 17.42 -6.23
C GLU A 158 16.02 18.76 -5.49
N ILE A 159 14.78 19.29 -5.42
CA ILE A 159 14.51 20.57 -4.76
C ILE A 159 14.36 20.39 -3.25
N ASN A 160 13.81 19.24 -2.83
CA ASN A 160 13.56 18.90 -1.44
C ASN A 160 14.30 17.58 -1.08
N PRO A 161 15.59 17.62 -0.76
CA PRO A 161 16.35 16.41 -0.43
C PRO A 161 15.70 15.60 0.69
N GLY A 162 15.71 14.28 0.54
CA GLY A 162 15.06 13.35 1.47
C GLY A 162 13.55 13.18 1.25
N ARG A 163 12.97 13.82 0.23
CA ARG A 163 11.61 13.56 -0.24
C ARG A 163 11.62 12.80 -1.56
N ARG A 164 10.55 12.07 -1.82
CA ARG A 164 10.28 11.42 -3.10
C ARG A 164 9.25 12.21 -3.88
N LYS A 165 9.46 12.37 -5.19
CA LYS A 165 8.48 12.96 -6.10
C LYS A 165 7.21 12.12 -6.15
N VAL A 166 6.08 12.75 -6.32
CA VAL A 166 4.78 12.08 -6.44
C VAL A 166 4.45 11.91 -7.93
N ASN A 167 4.15 10.66 -8.33
CA ASN A 167 3.93 10.27 -9.73
C ASN A 167 2.47 10.37 -10.18
N ILE A 168 1.56 10.73 -9.30
CA ILE A 168 0.13 10.85 -9.57
C ILE A 168 -0.35 12.28 -9.40
N GLY A 169 -1.40 12.64 -10.14
CA GLY A 169 -2.01 13.97 -10.10
C GLY A 169 -3.41 13.97 -9.48
N TYR A 170 -4.05 15.14 -9.49
CA TYR A 170 -5.40 15.32 -8.98
C TYR A 170 -6.43 14.42 -9.69
N ALA A 171 -6.33 14.26 -11.01
CA ALA A 171 -7.23 13.40 -11.76
C ALA A 171 -7.13 11.92 -11.34
N ASP A 172 -5.92 11.45 -10.99
CA ASP A 172 -5.72 10.10 -10.48
C ASP A 172 -6.34 9.97 -9.09
N TYR A 173 -6.12 10.95 -8.22
CA TYR A 173 -6.71 11.00 -6.89
C TYR A 173 -8.24 10.99 -6.95
N ASP A 174 -8.84 11.81 -7.82
CA ASP A 174 -10.29 11.90 -7.96
C ASP A 174 -10.89 10.57 -8.41
N ARG A 175 -10.22 9.84 -9.32
CA ARG A 175 -10.62 8.48 -9.73
C ARG A 175 -10.52 7.49 -8.56
N LEU A 176 -9.42 7.50 -7.82
CA LEU A 176 -9.25 6.65 -6.64
C LEU A 176 -10.30 6.95 -5.57
N PHE A 177 -10.55 8.22 -5.30
CA PHE A 177 -11.54 8.65 -4.33
C PHE A 177 -12.96 8.24 -4.75
N ALA A 178 -13.31 8.38 -6.00
CA ALA A 178 -14.60 7.94 -6.52
C ALA A 178 -14.78 6.42 -6.42
N ALA A 179 -13.72 5.64 -6.69
CA ALA A 179 -13.75 4.18 -6.64
C ALA A 179 -13.70 3.61 -5.21
N LEU A 180 -12.93 4.22 -4.31
CA LEU A 180 -12.54 3.66 -3.01
C LEU A 180 -12.99 4.50 -1.81
N GLY A 181 -13.38 5.75 -2.02
CA GLY A 181 -13.66 6.72 -0.97
C GLY A 181 -14.98 6.50 -0.21
N GLY A 182 -15.75 5.46 -0.54
CA GLY A 182 -17.00 5.16 0.16
C GLY A 182 -18.08 6.26 0.02
N GLY A 183 -17.95 7.11 -0.98
CA GLY A 183 -18.88 8.21 -1.21
C GLY A 183 -20.27 7.71 -1.61
N LYS A 184 -21.19 7.74 -0.69
CA LYS A 184 -22.62 7.92 -0.92
C LYS A 184 -23.07 9.17 -0.18
#